data_83aca02debd2a523a7737dec0abf01f9
#
_entry.id   83aca02debd2a523a7737dec0abf01f9
#
_cell.length_a   1.000
_cell.length_b   1.000
_cell.length_c   1.000
_cell.angle_alpha   90.00
_cell.angle_beta   90.00
_cell.angle_gamma   90.00
#
_symmetry.space_group_name_H-M   'P 1'
#
loop_
_entity.id
_entity.type
_entity.pdbx_description
1 polymer ?
#
loop_
_entity_poly.entity_id
_entity_poly.type
_entity_poly.pdbx_seq_one_letter_code
_entity_poly.pdbx_strand_id
1 'polypeptide(L)'
;MKRRIACLAVCLLAVLLPLRALAAEETAAVQTRAGDWTPSRSAMPGEELRFRVSLTLHTGESWTVRSMFSPGVEFLALTAVRADGESVNASYYTLVTGARSKESAFALHLAARFSARESVCLTVEWTARLDDGCVTGAEGNRVFLTAVSESGQTAASGSAAVFAYGFSVFRGVRFADARVADHPLPSACFRLYYDAAAREPVAFRENGGAYLACALGCGHTRHTYILRTAEDGYVRMAGLPAGTYYLQESRPPSGYGCAAVMLRVTLTEDGTLETDASEVSGSTVLLLETAQESLPENKTLTFYRRGCGVMAMLFTTVLCGKRRYW
;
A
#
# COMPACT_ATOMS: atom_id res chain seq x y z
N MET A 1 61.28 -21.88 -25.04
CA MET A 1 61.19 -20.52 -24.43
C MET A 1 59.85 -19.79 -24.57
N LYS A 2 58.87 -20.25 -25.37
CA LYS A 2 57.62 -19.54 -25.60
C LYS A 2 56.51 -19.81 -24.56
N ARG A 3 56.64 -20.78 -23.63
CA ARG A 3 55.62 -21.12 -22.64
C ARG A 3 55.76 -20.42 -21.26
N ARG A 4 56.91 -19.78 -20.99
CA ARG A 4 57.12 -19.08 -19.70
C ARG A 4 56.72 -17.59 -19.72
N ILE A 5 56.52 -17.02 -20.90
CA ILE A 5 56.11 -15.60 -21.05
C ILE A 5 54.61 -15.44 -20.89
N ALA A 6 53.82 -16.47 -21.22
CA ALA A 6 52.34 -16.40 -21.06
C ALA A 6 51.88 -16.41 -19.61
N CYS A 7 52.60 -17.07 -18.68
CA CYS A 7 52.21 -17.07 -17.24
C CYS A 7 52.52 -15.76 -16.54
N LEU A 8 53.53 -15.01 -16.98
CA LEU A 8 53.85 -13.71 -16.34
C LEU A 8 52.86 -12.62 -16.75
N ALA A 9 52.30 -12.67 -17.96
CA ALA A 9 51.30 -11.71 -18.43
C ALA A 9 49.94 -11.88 -17.70
N VAL A 10 49.56 -13.12 -17.35
CA VAL A 10 48.31 -13.39 -16.63
C VAL A 10 48.40 -12.98 -15.17
N CYS A 11 49.61 -13.14 -14.53
CA CYS A 11 49.78 -12.69 -13.15
C CYS A 11 49.89 -11.17 -13.03
N LEU A 12 50.35 -10.45 -14.06
CA LEU A 12 50.41 -8.99 -14.05
C LEU A 12 49.05 -8.35 -14.31
N LEU A 13 48.16 -9.03 -15.04
CA LEU A 13 46.79 -8.55 -15.26
C LEU A 13 45.89 -8.72 -14.01
N ALA A 14 46.20 -9.67 -13.14
CA ALA A 14 45.48 -9.88 -11.88
C ALA A 14 45.83 -8.85 -10.80
N VAL A 15 46.97 -8.16 -10.91
CA VAL A 15 47.38 -7.12 -9.95
C VAL A 15 46.93 -5.72 -10.37
N LEU A 16 46.43 -5.56 -11.61
CA LEU A 16 45.93 -4.29 -12.13
C LEU A 16 44.39 -4.22 -12.20
N LEU A 17 43.70 -5.20 -11.61
CA LEU A 17 42.31 -4.94 -11.25
C LEU A 17 42.35 -3.88 -10.15
N PRO A 18 41.80 -2.66 -10.39
CA PRO A 18 41.66 -1.73 -9.31
C PRO A 18 40.87 -2.49 -8.25
N LEU A 19 41.40 -2.54 -7.01
CA LEU A 19 40.51 -2.68 -5.86
C LEU A 19 39.50 -1.55 -6.04
N ARG A 20 38.37 -1.86 -6.68
CA ARG A 20 37.17 -1.07 -6.46
C ARG A 20 36.99 -1.17 -4.96
N ALA A 21 37.43 -0.10 -4.26
CA ALA A 21 36.87 0.15 -2.94
C ALA A 21 35.39 -0.13 -3.12
N LEU A 22 34.86 -1.12 -2.38
CA LEU A 22 33.42 -1.27 -2.29
C LEU A 22 32.94 0.11 -1.87
N ALA A 23 32.48 0.89 -2.83
CA ALA A 23 31.72 2.08 -2.55
C ALA A 23 30.62 1.56 -1.64
N ALA A 24 30.56 2.07 -0.42
CA ALA A 24 29.51 1.69 0.51
C ALA A 24 28.21 1.90 -0.25
N GLU A 25 27.50 0.81 -0.48
CA GLU A 25 26.31 0.83 -1.33
C GLU A 25 25.33 1.78 -0.69
N GLU A 26 24.93 2.82 -1.40
CA GLU A 26 23.94 3.79 -0.97
C GLU A 26 22.60 3.09 -0.82
N THR A 27 22.33 2.60 0.39
CA THR A 27 21.19 1.72 0.66
C THR A 27 20.05 2.48 1.32
N ALA A 28 18.84 2.09 0.97
CA ALA A 28 17.66 2.49 1.71
C ALA A 28 16.82 1.25 2.01
N ALA A 29 16.38 1.12 3.24
CA ALA A 29 15.63 -0.03 3.69
C ALA A 29 14.56 0.36 4.71
N VAL A 30 13.48 -0.41 4.72
CA VAL A 30 12.43 -0.38 5.74
C VAL A 30 12.48 -1.69 6.54
N GLN A 31 12.23 -1.61 7.84
CA GLN A 31 12.25 -2.79 8.70
C GLN A 31 10.96 -3.59 8.55
N THR A 32 11.07 -4.91 8.31
CA THR A 32 9.94 -5.82 8.31
C THR A 32 9.40 -6.03 9.73
N ARG A 33 8.23 -6.65 9.87
CA ARG A 33 7.68 -7.05 11.18
C ARG A 33 8.56 -8.08 11.90
N ALA A 34 9.30 -8.89 11.16
CA ALA A 34 10.26 -9.85 11.70
C ALA A 34 11.58 -9.19 12.18
N GLY A 35 11.80 -7.92 11.84
CA GLY A 35 13.00 -7.17 12.25
C GLY A 35 14.05 -7.04 11.15
N ASP A 36 13.90 -7.73 10.01
CA ASP A 36 14.84 -7.65 8.90
C ASP A 36 14.72 -6.33 8.14
N TRP A 37 15.79 -5.94 7.46
CA TRP A 37 15.82 -4.76 6.62
C TRP A 37 15.64 -5.13 5.15
N THR A 38 14.64 -4.54 4.49
CA THR A 38 14.31 -4.79 3.08
C THR A 38 14.15 -3.46 2.33
N PRO A 39 14.39 -3.42 1.02
CA PRO A 39 14.20 -2.20 0.23
C PRO A 39 12.72 -1.77 0.15
N SER A 40 11.81 -2.71 0.41
CA SER A 40 10.37 -2.42 0.41
C SER A 40 9.59 -3.40 1.29
N ARG A 41 8.42 -2.97 1.71
CA ARG A 41 7.39 -3.83 2.35
C ARG A 41 6.01 -3.24 2.15
N SER A 42 4.99 -4.03 2.41
CA SER A 42 3.63 -3.51 2.54
C SER A 42 3.28 -3.17 3.98
N ALA A 43 2.46 -2.12 4.17
CA ALA A 43 1.99 -1.67 5.48
C ALA A 43 0.61 -1.01 5.39
N MET A 44 -0.03 -0.91 6.54
CA MET A 44 -1.33 -0.28 6.72
C MET A 44 -1.17 1.17 7.21
N PRO A 45 -2.03 2.12 6.82
CA PRO A 45 -2.11 3.43 7.46
C PRO A 45 -2.19 3.34 8.98
N GLY A 46 -1.43 4.18 9.66
CA GLY A 46 -1.29 4.18 11.10
C GLY A 46 -0.25 3.21 11.66
N GLU A 47 0.30 2.29 10.87
CA GLU A 47 1.39 1.40 11.31
C GLU A 47 2.69 2.20 11.44
N GLU A 48 3.39 2.01 12.57
CA GLU A 48 4.71 2.58 12.78
C GLU A 48 5.77 1.78 12.04
N LEU A 49 6.60 2.47 11.28
CA LEU A 49 7.61 1.93 10.39
C LEU A 49 8.98 2.45 10.80
N ARG A 50 10.00 1.60 10.72
CA ARG A 50 11.39 2.02 10.91
C ARG A 50 12.10 2.02 9.57
N PHE A 51 12.82 3.10 9.31
CA PHE A 51 13.61 3.28 8.11
C PHE A 51 15.10 3.38 8.48
N ARG A 52 15.94 2.86 7.59
CA ARG A 52 17.38 3.01 7.60
C ARG A 52 17.82 3.44 6.22
N VAL A 53 18.54 4.53 6.13
CA VAL A 53 19.09 5.02 4.87
C VAL A 53 20.55 5.38 5.06
N SER A 54 21.38 4.98 4.11
CA SER A 54 22.82 5.24 4.11
C SER A 54 23.22 6.05 2.88
N LEU A 55 24.13 6.98 3.06
CA LEU A 55 24.75 7.76 1.99
C LEU A 55 26.23 8.04 2.32
N THR A 56 27.06 8.15 1.29
CA THR A 56 28.48 8.44 1.45
C THR A 56 28.71 9.95 1.48
N LEU A 57 29.36 10.45 2.53
CA LEU A 57 29.70 11.86 2.68
C LEU A 57 31.22 12.02 2.89
N HIS A 58 31.76 13.14 2.39
CA HIS A 58 33.11 13.56 2.71
C HIS A 58 33.10 14.42 3.98
N THR A 59 34.05 14.19 4.87
CA THR A 59 34.22 15.00 6.11
C THR A 59 35.12 16.19 5.82
N GLY A 60 35.21 17.13 6.75
CA GLY A 60 36.00 18.36 6.59
C GLY A 60 35.17 19.56 6.20
N GLU A 61 33.93 19.37 5.82
CA GLU A 61 32.93 20.42 5.60
C GLU A 61 31.58 20.04 6.24
N SER A 62 30.75 21.04 6.47
CA SER A 62 29.41 20.83 7.02
C SER A 62 28.45 20.34 5.95
N TRP A 63 27.49 19.50 6.35
CA TRP A 63 26.49 18.95 5.46
C TRP A 63 25.06 19.23 5.95
N THR A 64 24.19 19.51 5.04
CA THR A 64 22.73 19.50 5.28
C THR A 64 22.12 18.27 4.61
N VAL A 65 21.73 17.29 5.43
CA VAL A 65 21.03 16.09 4.99
C VAL A 65 19.53 16.32 5.14
N ARG A 66 18.77 16.14 4.08
CA ARG A 66 17.32 16.30 4.06
C ARG A 66 16.63 14.99 3.73
N SER A 67 15.57 14.70 4.47
CA SER A 67 14.67 13.63 4.14
C SER A 67 13.71 14.06 3.03
N MET A 68 13.47 13.17 2.08
CA MET A 68 12.48 13.33 1.03
C MET A 68 11.44 12.22 1.19
N PHE A 69 10.19 12.59 1.46
CA PHE A 69 9.09 11.66 1.69
C PHE A 69 7.99 11.90 0.67
N SER A 70 7.39 10.81 0.19
CA SER A 70 6.14 10.90 -0.56
C SER A 70 5.04 11.49 0.32
N PRO A 71 4.00 12.12 -0.26
CA PRO A 71 2.78 12.41 0.47
C PRO A 71 2.27 11.18 1.21
N GLY A 72 1.72 11.37 2.39
CA GLY A 72 1.19 10.26 3.20
C GLY A 72 2.23 9.48 4.02
N VAL A 73 3.46 9.96 4.11
CA VAL A 73 4.46 9.46 5.07
C VAL A 73 4.74 10.54 6.11
N GLU A 74 4.40 10.26 7.36
CA GLU A 74 4.60 11.18 8.49
C GLU A 74 5.83 10.77 9.30
N PHE A 75 6.78 11.70 9.48
CA PHE A 75 7.93 11.52 10.37
C PHE A 75 7.48 11.51 11.84
N LEU A 76 7.99 10.57 12.63
CA LEU A 76 7.72 10.48 14.06
C LEU A 76 8.95 10.86 14.88
N ALA A 77 10.06 10.15 14.71
CA ALA A 77 11.26 10.39 15.52
C ALA A 77 12.54 9.91 14.82
N LEU A 78 13.61 10.64 15.00
CA LEU A 78 14.97 10.19 14.68
C LEU A 78 15.42 9.18 15.74
N THR A 79 15.90 8.01 15.32
CA THR A 79 16.30 6.94 16.24
C THR A 79 17.81 6.74 16.30
N ALA A 80 18.54 6.95 15.22
CA ALA A 80 20.00 6.87 15.22
C ALA A 80 20.63 7.67 14.08
N VAL A 81 21.83 8.20 14.33
CA VAL A 81 22.77 8.75 13.35
C VAL A 81 24.10 8.07 13.57
N ARG A 82 24.62 7.39 12.54
CA ARG A 82 25.88 6.65 12.61
C ARG A 82 26.81 7.03 11.45
N ALA A 83 28.10 7.03 11.71
CA ALA A 83 29.16 7.17 10.71
C ALA A 83 29.98 5.87 10.72
N ASP A 84 30.01 5.13 9.59
CA ASP A 84 30.62 3.79 9.49
C ASP A 84 30.21 2.81 10.59
N GLY A 85 28.95 2.87 11.01
CA GLY A 85 28.36 2.03 12.06
C GLY A 85 28.54 2.57 13.49
N GLU A 86 29.40 3.53 13.72
CA GLU A 86 29.59 4.17 15.03
C GLU A 86 28.61 5.32 15.24
N SER A 87 28.07 5.47 16.44
CA SER A 87 27.13 6.55 16.76
C SER A 87 27.82 7.93 16.70
N VAL A 88 27.22 8.83 15.93
CA VAL A 88 27.65 10.23 15.89
C VAL A 88 27.18 10.92 17.17
N ASN A 89 28.10 11.60 17.87
CA ASN A 89 27.74 12.34 19.06
C ASN A 89 26.75 13.46 18.73
N ALA A 90 25.70 13.62 19.52
CA ALA A 90 24.65 14.60 19.33
C ALA A 90 25.14 16.07 19.25
N SER A 91 26.33 16.36 19.74
CA SER A 91 26.96 17.69 19.59
C SER A 91 27.41 18.00 18.15
N TYR A 92 27.53 17.00 17.30
CA TYR A 92 27.95 17.16 15.89
C TYR A 92 26.81 17.27 14.90
N TYR A 93 25.56 17.20 15.34
CA TYR A 93 24.44 17.42 14.46
C TYR A 93 23.28 18.13 15.13
N THR A 94 22.48 18.81 14.31
CA THR A 94 21.22 19.43 14.74
C THR A 94 20.09 18.88 13.90
N LEU A 95 19.06 18.38 14.58
CA LEU A 95 17.83 17.93 13.92
C LEU A 95 16.85 19.11 13.83
N VAL A 96 16.36 19.37 12.63
CA VAL A 96 15.28 20.33 12.37
C VAL A 96 14.10 19.57 11.81
N THR A 97 12.95 19.64 12.47
CA THR A 97 11.69 19.03 12.04
C THR A 97 10.69 20.10 11.60
N GLY A 98 9.70 19.72 10.77
CA GLY A 98 8.71 20.67 10.28
C GLY A 98 9.32 21.73 9.33
N ALA A 99 10.39 21.37 8.63
CA ALA A 99 11.00 22.22 7.61
C ALA A 99 9.92 22.70 6.63
N ARG A 100 9.94 24.01 6.33
CA ARG A 100 8.91 24.75 5.57
C ARG A 100 8.68 24.28 4.12
N SER A 101 9.49 23.34 3.61
CA SER A 101 9.24 22.72 2.32
C SER A 101 8.29 21.53 2.49
N LYS A 102 7.23 21.47 1.69
CA LYS A 102 6.27 20.35 1.68
C LYS A 102 6.91 19.00 1.34
N GLU A 103 8.19 18.97 1.00
CA GLU A 103 8.93 17.82 0.50
C GLU A 103 9.91 17.24 1.54
N SER A 104 10.15 17.91 2.65
CA SER A 104 11.15 17.48 3.64
C SER A 104 10.52 17.38 5.04
N ALA A 105 10.49 16.17 5.58
CA ALA A 105 9.96 15.93 6.93
C ALA A 105 10.95 16.29 8.02
N PHE A 106 12.26 16.15 7.78
CA PHE A 106 13.33 16.60 8.67
C PHE A 106 14.60 16.99 7.89
N ALA A 107 15.44 17.76 8.53
CA ALA A 107 16.80 18.03 8.09
C ALA A 107 17.79 17.79 9.23
N LEU A 108 18.98 17.24 8.90
CA LEU A 108 20.11 17.12 9.79
C LEU A 108 21.22 18.06 9.31
N HIS A 109 21.64 18.97 10.16
CA HIS A 109 22.82 19.80 9.92
C HIS A 109 24.00 19.15 10.64
N LEU A 110 24.95 18.59 9.87
CA LEU A 110 26.15 17.93 10.36
C LEU A 110 27.33 18.92 10.39
N ALA A 111 28.02 18.97 11.49
CA ALA A 111 29.24 19.77 11.62
C ALA A 111 30.39 19.17 10.79
N ALA A 112 31.31 19.98 10.31
CA ALA A 112 32.43 19.59 9.46
C ALA A 112 33.27 18.41 9.96
N ARG A 113 33.34 18.21 11.26
CA ARG A 113 34.12 17.14 11.91
C ARG A 113 33.25 16.11 12.63
N PHE A 114 32.16 15.70 12.02
CA PHE A 114 31.30 14.67 12.60
C PHE A 114 31.93 13.26 12.56
N SER A 115 33.05 13.08 11.87
CA SER A 115 33.87 11.88 11.85
C SER A 115 35.35 12.27 11.69
N ALA A 116 36.25 11.38 12.11
CA ALA A 116 37.69 11.55 11.96
C ALA A 116 38.21 11.05 10.61
N ARG A 117 37.39 10.35 9.79
CA ARG A 117 37.74 9.79 8.48
C ARG A 117 37.43 10.80 7.38
N GLU A 118 38.17 10.74 6.25
CA GLU A 118 37.96 11.65 5.12
C GLU A 118 36.64 11.39 4.38
N SER A 119 36.18 10.14 4.36
CA SER A 119 34.90 9.74 3.77
C SER A 119 34.23 8.72 4.68
N VAL A 120 32.93 8.83 4.85
CA VAL A 120 32.15 7.98 5.74
C VAL A 120 30.84 7.59 5.12
N CYS A 121 30.37 6.38 5.45
CA CYS A 121 29.00 5.97 5.23
C CYS A 121 28.13 6.50 6.40
N LEU A 122 27.40 7.59 6.16
CA LEU A 122 26.43 8.10 7.09
C LEU A 122 25.17 7.23 7.02
N THR A 123 24.78 6.63 8.13
CA THR A 123 23.51 5.91 8.28
C THR A 123 22.59 6.67 9.20
N VAL A 124 21.38 6.95 8.74
CA VAL A 124 20.32 7.61 9.50
C VAL A 124 19.16 6.63 9.65
N GLU A 125 18.70 6.47 10.90
CA GLU A 125 17.52 5.65 11.21
C GLU A 125 16.44 6.52 11.86
N TRP A 126 15.19 6.29 11.47
CA TRP A 126 14.05 7.00 12.04
C TRP A 126 12.80 6.14 12.02
N THR A 127 11.79 6.57 12.79
CA THR A 127 10.44 6.06 12.69
C THR A 127 9.54 7.02 11.94
N ALA A 128 8.61 6.45 11.18
CA ALA A 128 7.57 7.16 10.45
C ALA A 128 6.31 6.29 10.41
N ARG A 129 5.20 6.83 9.96
CA ARG A 129 3.98 6.04 9.68
C ARG A 129 3.34 6.49 8.37
N LEU A 130 2.54 5.61 7.79
CA LEU A 130 1.62 6.00 6.73
C LEU A 130 0.44 6.74 7.35
N ASP A 131 0.09 7.90 6.79
CA ASP A 131 -1.12 8.62 7.13
C ASP A 131 -2.24 8.36 6.09
N ASP A 132 -3.32 9.11 6.23
CA ASP A 132 -4.50 8.99 5.36
C ASP A 132 -4.28 9.45 3.92
N GLY A 133 -3.23 10.19 3.66
CA GLY A 133 -2.82 10.66 2.34
C GLY A 133 -1.89 9.67 1.62
N CYS A 134 -1.67 8.47 2.16
CA CYS A 134 -0.79 7.49 1.55
C CYS A 134 -1.28 7.07 0.17
N VAL A 135 -0.33 6.90 -0.75
CA VAL A 135 -0.59 6.39 -2.09
C VAL A 135 -0.85 4.89 -2.01
N THR A 136 -1.98 4.45 -2.60
CA THR A 136 -2.32 3.04 -2.72
C THR A 136 -1.99 2.52 -4.12
N GLY A 137 -1.43 1.30 -4.20
CA GLY A 137 -1.07 0.64 -5.45
C GLY A 137 0.43 0.53 -5.69
N ALA A 138 0.81 0.24 -6.93
CA ALA A 138 2.18 -0.12 -7.33
C ALA A 138 3.21 1.02 -7.23
N GLU A 139 2.80 2.27 -7.18
CA GLU A 139 3.73 3.40 -7.04
C GLU A 139 4.36 3.43 -5.65
N GLY A 140 3.59 3.06 -4.62
CA GLY A 140 4.03 3.00 -3.24
C GLY A 140 4.40 4.36 -2.66
N ASN A 141 4.72 4.35 -1.37
CA ASN A 141 5.13 5.52 -0.61
C ASN A 141 6.65 5.43 -0.40
N ARG A 142 7.40 6.42 -0.87
CA ARG A 142 8.87 6.35 -0.94
C ARG A 142 9.53 7.31 0.02
N VAL A 143 10.67 6.90 0.54
CA VAL A 143 11.55 7.72 1.36
C VAL A 143 13.00 7.60 0.88
N PHE A 144 13.74 8.71 0.87
CA PHE A 144 15.17 8.74 0.59
C PHE A 144 15.81 9.98 1.26
N LEU A 145 17.12 10.05 1.28
CA LEU A 145 17.86 11.21 1.77
C LEU A 145 18.62 11.89 0.63
N THR A 146 18.72 13.20 0.71
CA THR A 146 19.63 14.01 -0.09
C THR A 146 20.53 14.79 0.86
N ALA A 147 21.76 15.05 0.44
CA ALA A 147 22.71 15.84 1.22
C ALA A 147 23.37 16.89 0.33
N VAL A 148 23.61 18.07 0.89
CA VAL A 148 24.34 19.17 0.25
C VAL A 148 25.37 19.69 1.23
N SER A 149 26.64 19.79 0.79
CA SER A 149 27.72 20.39 1.58
C SER A 149 27.76 21.90 1.45
N GLU A 150 28.56 22.55 2.29
CA GLU A 150 28.82 23.99 2.18
C GLU A 150 29.50 24.37 0.86
N SER A 151 30.36 23.50 0.31
CA SER A 151 30.99 23.71 -0.99
C SER A 151 30.07 23.43 -2.20
N GLY A 152 28.84 22.94 -1.95
CA GLY A 152 27.88 22.61 -2.99
C GLY A 152 28.00 21.19 -3.53
N GLN A 153 28.79 20.29 -2.91
CA GLN A 153 28.76 18.87 -3.24
C GLN A 153 27.40 18.29 -2.88
N THR A 154 26.95 17.32 -3.66
CA THR A 154 25.67 16.64 -3.44
C THR A 154 25.85 15.14 -3.31
N ALA A 155 25.04 14.53 -2.45
CA ALA A 155 24.90 13.08 -2.34
C ALA A 155 23.42 12.73 -2.23
N ALA A 156 23.03 11.55 -2.74
CA ALA A 156 21.68 11.04 -2.63
C ALA A 156 21.73 9.55 -2.30
N SER A 157 20.80 9.08 -1.48
CA SER A 157 20.66 7.67 -1.17
C SER A 157 19.80 6.96 -2.22
N GLY A 158 19.79 5.62 -2.20
CA GLY A 158 18.70 4.83 -2.73
C GLY A 158 17.37 5.17 -2.06
N SER A 159 16.27 4.57 -2.52
CA SER A 159 14.95 4.79 -1.92
C SER A 159 14.39 3.50 -1.31
N ALA A 160 13.75 3.62 -0.12
CA ALA A 160 12.90 2.58 0.43
C ALA A 160 11.44 2.85 0.09
N ALA A 161 10.67 1.80 -0.13
CA ALA A 161 9.26 1.91 -0.51
C ALA A 161 8.34 1.17 0.47
N VAL A 162 7.17 1.77 0.73
CA VAL A 162 6.10 1.14 1.50
C VAL A 162 4.84 1.12 0.66
N PHE A 163 4.29 -0.08 0.46
CA PHE A 163 3.11 -0.28 -0.36
C PHE A 163 1.87 -0.46 0.50
N ALA A 164 0.79 0.10 0.06
CA ALA A 164 -0.55 -0.16 0.55
C ALA A 164 -1.44 -0.44 -0.66
N TYR A 165 -2.27 -1.47 -0.58
CA TYR A 165 -3.08 -1.93 -1.69
C TYR A 165 -4.57 -1.72 -1.41
N GLY A 166 -5.38 -2.08 -2.38
CA GLY A 166 -6.81 -2.05 -2.22
C GLY A 166 -7.50 -2.94 -3.23
N PHE A 167 -8.74 -3.27 -2.94
CA PHE A 167 -9.63 -3.93 -3.87
C PHE A 167 -11.08 -3.48 -3.64
N SER A 168 -11.92 -3.80 -4.59
CA SER A 168 -13.34 -3.48 -4.50
C SER A 168 -14.19 -4.75 -4.51
N VAL A 169 -15.39 -4.65 -3.98
CA VAL A 169 -16.43 -5.66 -4.08
C VAL A 169 -17.62 -5.01 -4.77
N PHE A 170 -18.09 -5.60 -5.84
CA PHE A 170 -19.35 -5.22 -6.47
C PHE A 170 -20.42 -6.24 -6.11
N ARG A 171 -21.52 -5.77 -5.56
CA ARG A 171 -22.70 -6.58 -5.27
C ARG A 171 -23.80 -6.19 -6.23
N GLY A 172 -24.27 -7.15 -7.02
CA GLY A 172 -25.24 -6.84 -8.08
C GLY A 172 -26.10 -8.02 -8.50
N VAL A 173 -26.97 -7.76 -9.45
CA VAL A 173 -27.78 -8.74 -10.14
C VAL A 173 -27.42 -8.74 -11.62
N ARG A 174 -27.07 -9.91 -12.16
CA ARG A 174 -26.81 -10.12 -13.56
C ARG A 174 -28.06 -10.61 -14.27
N PHE A 175 -28.40 -9.98 -15.38
CA PHE A 175 -29.49 -10.41 -16.23
C PHE A 175 -29.02 -11.48 -17.23
N ALA A 176 -29.95 -12.34 -17.66
CA ALA A 176 -29.67 -13.35 -18.68
C ALA A 176 -29.30 -12.74 -20.04
N ASP A 177 -29.82 -11.55 -20.34
CA ASP A 177 -29.44 -10.79 -21.54
C ASP A 177 -28.14 -10.01 -21.23
N ALA A 178 -27.02 -10.47 -21.82
CA ALA A 178 -25.71 -9.84 -21.67
C ALA A 178 -25.62 -8.39 -22.17
N ARG A 179 -26.64 -7.89 -22.91
CA ARG A 179 -26.74 -6.49 -23.32
C ARG A 179 -27.25 -5.58 -22.21
N VAL A 180 -27.80 -6.16 -21.15
CA VAL A 180 -28.27 -5.41 -19.99
C VAL A 180 -27.13 -5.37 -18.97
N ALA A 181 -26.75 -4.16 -18.56
CA ALA A 181 -25.72 -3.99 -17.53
C ALA A 181 -26.16 -4.61 -16.20
N ASP A 182 -25.21 -5.13 -15.44
CA ASP A 182 -25.44 -5.64 -14.09
C ASP A 182 -26.09 -4.56 -13.22
N HIS A 183 -27.15 -4.90 -12.49
CA HIS A 183 -27.86 -3.95 -11.63
C HIS A 183 -27.21 -3.89 -10.26
N PRO A 184 -26.77 -2.71 -9.78
CA PRO A 184 -26.12 -2.57 -8.50
C PRO A 184 -27.10 -2.81 -7.35
N LEU A 185 -26.61 -3.43 -6.27
CA LEU A 185 -27.34 -3.66 -5.04
C LEU A 185 -26.71 -2.85 -3.89
N PRO A 186 -27.29 -1.70 -3.52
CA PRO A 186 -26.81 -0.90 -2.41
C PRO A 186 -27.16 -1.53 -1.06
N SER A 187 -26.47 -1.06 -0.01
CA SER A 187 -26.75 -1.41 1.40
C SER A 187 -26.43 -2.86 1.80
N ALA A 188 -25.78 -3.64 0.95
CA ALA A 188 -25.15 -4.88 1.39
C ALA A 188 -24.05 -4.55 2.43
N CYS A 189 -23.94 -5.37 3.48
CA CYS A 189 -22.94 -5.16 4.50
C CYS A 189 -21.90 -6.29 4.48
N PHE A 190 -20.63 -5.91 4.48
CA PHE A 190 -19.50 -6.82 4.48
C PHE A 190 -18.64 -6.62 5.72
N ARG A 191 -17.84 -7.64 6.04
CA ARG A 191 -16.72 -7.59 6.96
C ARG A 191 -15.52 -8.26 6.32
N LEU A 192 -14.35 -7.73 6.59
CA LEU A 192 -13.07 -8.31 6.18
C LEU A 192 -12.33 -8.78 7.43
N TYR A 193 -11.72 -9.96 7.38
CA TYR A 193 -11.03 -10.56 8.50
C TYR A 193 -9.61 -10.98 8.11
N TYR A 194 -8.72 -11.05 9.11
CA TYR A 194 -7.38 -11.61 8.95
C TYR A 194 -7.36 -13.14 9.00
N ASP A 195 -8.41 -13.78 9.53
CA ASP A 195 -8.48 -15.21 9.73
C ASP A 195 -9.80 -15.83 9.22
N ALA A 196 -9.72 -17.09 8.77
CA ALA A 196 -10.87 -17.82 8.25
C ALA A 196 -11.96 -18.11 9.30
N ALA A 197 -11.62 -18.04 10.59
CA ALA A 197 -12.57 -18.24 11.68
C ALA A 197 -13.35 -16.97 12.05
N ALA A 198 -13.13 -15.86 11.32
CA ALA A 198 -13.81 -14.57 11.49
C ALA A 198 -13.67 -13.99 12.91
N ARG A 199 -12.52 -14.18 13.55
CA ARG A 199 -12.26 -13.68 14.91
C ARG A 199 -11.61 -12.32 14.93
N GLU A 200 -10.76 -12.03 13.93
CA GLU A 200 -9.97 -10.81 13.86
C GLU A 200 -10.41 -9.92 12.68
N PRO A 201 -11.40 -9.04 12.88
CA PRO A 201 -11.87 -8.17 11.81
C PRO A 201 -10.86 -7.05 11.53
N VAL A 202 -10.69 -6.72 10.25
CA VAL A 202 -9.92 -5.55 9.82
C VAL A 202 -10.69 -4.28 10.17
N ALA A 203 -10.01 -3.35 10.82
CA ALA A 203 -10.57 -2.05 11.13
C ALA A 203 -10.43 -1.10 9.94
N PHE A 204 -11.49 -0.35 9.66
CA PHE A 204 -11.54 0.63 8.58
C PHE A 204 -12.02 1.98 9.09
N ARG A 205 -11.73 3.00 8.31
CA ARG A 205 -12.28 4.32 8.42
C ARG A 205 -12.89 4.73 7.07
N GLU A 206 -14.05 5.33 7.11
CA GLU A 206 -14.64 5.89 5.89
C GLU A 206 -13.89 7.15 5.47
N ASN A 207 -13.50 7.21 4.22
CA ASN A 207 -12.76 8.31 3.63
C ASN A 207 -13.21 8.54 2.18
N GLY A 208 -13.98 9.60 1.95
CA GLY A 208 -14.38 10.02 0.60
C GLY A 208 -15.13 8.96 -0.22
N GLY A 209 -15.99 8.13 0.40
CA GLY A 209 -16.74 7.07 -0.26
C GLY A 209 -15.98 5.76 -0.43
N ALA A 210 -14.79 5.65 0.14
CA ALA A 210 -14.02 4.43 0.27
C ALA A 210 -13.75 4.12 1.75
N TYR A 211 -13.37 2.89 2.04
CA TYR A 211 -12.96 2.43 3.36
C TYR A 211 -11.44 2.27 3.38
N LEU A 212 -10.77 3.13 4.15
CA LEU A 212 -9.33 3.05 4.37
C LEU A 212 -9.05 2.16 5.56
N ALA A 213 -8.30 1.08 5.36
CA ALA A 213 -7.84 0.21 6.44
C ALA A 213 -6.94 0.99 7.40
N CYS A 214 -7.04 0.71 8.68
CA CYS A 214 -6.32 1.47 9.70
C CYS A 214 -5.77 0.53 10.79
N ALA A 215 -4.49 0.64 11.07
CA ALA A 215 -3.87 -0.12 12.15
C ALA A 215 -4.46 0.27 13.51
N LEU A 216 -4.60 -0.71 14.39
CA LEU A 216 -4.98 -0.43 15.78
C LEU A 216 -3.89 0.47 16.40
N GLY A 217 -4.31 1.59 16.99
CA GLY A 217 -3.37 2.59 17.50
C GLY A 217 -3.03 3.74 16.53
N CYS A 218 -3.66 3.80 15.37
CA CYS A 218 -3.47 4.89 14.39
C CYS A 218 -3.85 6.30 14.90
N GLY A 219 -4.32 6.42 16.14
CA GLY A 219 -4.76 7.70 16.74
C GLY A 219 -6.17 8.14 16.38
N HIS A 220 -6.86 7.43 15.48
CA HIS A 220 -8.25 7.71 15.13
C HIS A 220 -9.21 7.08 16.12
N THR A 221 -10.26 7.83 16.50
CA THR A 221 -11.24 7.40 17.50
C THR A 221 -12.45 6.67 16.91
N ARG A 222 -12.63 6.72 15.58
CA ARG A 222 -13.77 6.12 14.89
C ARG A 222 -13.32 5.11 13.87
N HIS A 223 -13.45 3.84 14.23
CA HIS A 223 -13.29 2.72 13.32
C HIS A 223 -14.63 2.07 13.02
N THR A 224 -14.76 1.53 11.82
CA THR A 224 -15.85 0.63 11.43
C THR A 224 -15.29 -0.73 11.04
N TYR A 225 -16.03 -1.77 11.37
CA TYR A 225 -15.78 -3.13 10.90
C TYR A 225 -16.87 -3.57 9.91
N ILE A 226 -17.82 -2.68 9.62
CA ILE A 226 -18.91 -2.93 8.69
C ILE A 226 -18.70 -2.04 7.48
N LEU A 227 -18.56 -2.68 6.33
CA LEU A 227 -18.38 -2.07 5.04
C LEU A 227 -19.71 -2.18 4.29
N ARG A 228 -20.22 -1.09 3.78
CA ARG A 228 -21.53 -1.05 3.13
C ARG A 228 -21.39 -0.69 1.66
N THR A 229 -22.10 -1.40 0.76
CA THR A 229 -22.16 -0.99 -0.63
C THR A 229 -22.86 0.36 -0.79
N ALA A 230 -22.25 1.21 -1.59
CA ALA A 230 -22.82 2.49 -2.01
C ALA A 230 -23.96 2.29 -3.02
N GLU A 231 -24.54 3.37 -3.50
CA GLU A 231 -25.65 3.34 -4.49
C GLU A 231 -25.23 2.64 -5.81
N ASP A 232 -23.97 2.68 -6.13
CA ASP A 232 -23.39 2.01 -7.31
C ASP A 232 -23.08 0.51 -7.08
N GLY A 233 -23.44 -0.05 -5.93
CA GLY A 233 -23.24 -1.45 -5.57
C GLY A 233 -21.81 -1.80 -5.14
N TYR A 234 -20.89 -0.83 -5.06
CA TYR A 234 -19.51 -1.07 -4.69
C TYR A 234 -19.22 -0.85 -3.21
N VAL A 235 -18.35 -1.69 -2.67
CA VAL A 235 -17.51 -1.40 -1.51
C VAL A 235 -16.08 -1.24 -2.02
N ARG A 236 -15.47 -0.11 -1.74
CA ARG A 236 -14.09 0.19 -2.11
C ARG A 236 -13.22 0.18 -0.87
N MET A 237 -12.20 -0.65 -0.86
CA MET A 237 -11.25 -0.81 0.25
C MET A 237 -9.86 -0.40 -0.21
N ALA A 238 -9.15 0.31 0.63
CA ALA A 238 -7.78 0.78 0.38
C ALA A 238 -6.94 0.67 1.66
N GLY A 239 -5.63 0.84 1.54
CA GLY A 239 -4.73 0.87 2.71
C GLY A 239 -4.41 -0.52 3.27
N LEU A 240 -4.66 -1.59 2.54
CA LEU A 240 -4.37 -2.95 2.98
C LEU A 240 -2.93 -3.34 2.64
N PRO A 241 -2.14 -3.92 3.54
CA PRO A 241 -0.89 -4.58 3.20
C PRO A 241 -1.13 -5.84 2.35
N ALA A 242 -0.08 -6.34 1.71
CA ALA A 242 -0.11 -7.66 1.11
C ALA A 242 -0.42 -8.71 2.17
N GLY A 243 -1.22 -9.71 1.80
CA GLY A 243 -1.65 -10.76 2.72
C GLY A 243 -2.95 -11.41 2.30
N THR A 244 -3.34 -12.44 3.05
CA THR A 244 -4.59 -13.14 2.84
C THR A 244 -5.65 -12.64 3.81
N TYR A 245 -6.81 -12.38 3.27
CA TYR A 245 -7.99 -11.88 3.97
C TYR A 245 -9.18 -12.77 3.70
N TYR A 246 -10.20 -12.63 4.55
CA TYR A 246 -11.44 -13.38 4.44
C TYR A 246 -12.63 -12.41 4.45
N LEU A 247 -13.35 -12.35 3.33
CA LEU A 247 -14.47 -11.46 3.11
C LEU A 247 -15.79 -12.20 3.38
N GLN A 248 -16.64 -11.60 4.19
CA GLN A 248 -17.97 -12.11 4.51
C GLN A 248 -19.04 -11.07 4.25
N GLU A 249 -20.09 -11.44 3.50
CA GLU A 249 -21.34 -10.67 3.47
C GLU A 249 -22.10 -10.94 4.77
N SER A 250 -22.05 -10.00 5.69
CA SER A 250 -22.68 -10.11 7.03
C SER A 250 -24.18 -9.80 7.02
N ARG A 251 -24.61 -9.02 6.03
CA ARG A 251 -26.03 -8.71 5.79
C ARG A 251 -26.25 -8.42 4.32
N PRO A 252 -27.11 -9.22 3.63
CA PRO A 252 -27.46 -8.94 2.25
C PRO A 252 -28.37 -7.71 2.12
N PRO A 253 -28.51 -7.15 0.92
CA PRO A 253 -29.53 -6.14 0.64
C PRO A 253 -30.93 -6.68 0.91
N SER A 254 -31.87 -5.79 1.19
CA SER A 254 -33.25 -6.18 1.43
C SER A 254 -33.82 -6.94 0.22
N GLY A 255 -34.39 -8.11 0.48
CA GLY A 255 -34.95 -8.96 -0.57
C GLY A 255 -34.00 -9.98 -1.19
N TYR A 256 -32.72 -9.96 -0.84
CA TYR A 256 -31.68 -10.83 -1.42
C TYR A 256 -31.06 -11.77 -0.38
N GLY A 257 -30.37 -12.82 -0.82
CA GLY A 257 -29.58 -13.73 -0.02
C GLY A 257 -28.13 -13.26 0.17
N CYS A 258 -27.43 -13.89 1.11
CA CYS A 258 -25.99 -13.71 1.18
C CYS A 258 -25.33 -14.32 -0.07
N ALA A 259 -24.43 -13.61 -0.70
CA ALA A 259 -23.77 -14.04 -1.92
C ALA A 259 -22.83 -15.23 -1.69
N ALA A 260 -22.12 -15.22 -0.57
CA ALA A 260 -21.20 -16.29 -0.18
C ALA A 260 -21.09 -16.33 1.35
N VAL A 261 -20.69 -17.49 1.88
CA VAL A 261 -20.48 -17.65 3.33
C VAL A 261 -19.19 -16.95 3.75
N MET A 262 -18.09 -17.23 3.05
CA MET A 262 -16.76 -16.66 3.28
C MET A 262 -15.95 -16.80 1.99
N LEU A 263 -15.29 -15.73 1.58
CA LEU A 263 -14.39 -15.73 0.42
C LEU A 263 -12.98 -15.43 0.88
N ARG A 264 -12.03 -16.22 0.41
CA ARG A 264 -10.61 -15.91 0.57
C ARG A 264 -10.18 -14.91 -0.50
N VAL A 265 -9.50 -13.86 -0.05
CA VAL A 265 -8.96 -12.80 -0.90
C VAL A 265 -7.49 -12.62 -0.52
N THR A 266 -6.59 -12.73 -1.48
CA THR A 266 -5.15 -12.53 -1.29
C THR A 266 -4.70 -11.33 -2.11
N LEU A 267 -4.06 -10.37 -1.45
CA LEU A 267 -3.31 -9.30 -2.08
C LEU A 267 -1.83 -9.70 -2.09
N THR A 268 -1.26 -9.83 -3.26
CA THR A 268 0.16 -10.20 -3.42
C THR A 268 1.06 -8.99 -3.20
N GLU A 269 2.37 -9.19 -3.08
CA GLU A 269 3.36 -8.11 -2.87
C GLU A 269 3.48 -7.15 -4.06
N ASP A 270 2.99 -7.53 -5.24
CA ASP A 270 2.87 -6.66 -6.42
C ASP A 270 1.49 -5.98 -6.54
N GLY A 271 0.59 -6.23 -5.58
CA GLY A 271 -0.76 -5.67 -5.54
C GLY A 271 -1.80 -6.42 -6.38
N THR A 272 -1.46 -7.59 -6.92
CA THR A 272 -2.41 -8.42 -7.64
C THR A 272 -3.44 -9.03 -6.69
N LEU A 273 -4.70 -9.08 -7.12
CA LEU A 273 -5.81 -9.68 -6.39
C LEU A 273 -6.01 -11.13 -6.82
N GLU A 274 -5.90 -12.05 -5.87
CA GLU A 274 -6.25 -13.45 -6.03
C GLU A 274 -7.42 -13.81 -5.10
N THR A 275 -8.38 -14.61 -5.57
CA THR A 275 -9.54 -14.99 -4.76
C THR A 275 -10.14 -16.31 -5.21
N ASP A 276 -10.88 -16.97 -4.34
CA ASP A 276 -11.73 -18.12 -4.66
C ASP A 276 -13.16 -17.74 -5.12
N ALA A 277 -13.41 -16.43 -5.29
CA ALA A 277 -14.65 -15.97 -5.91
C ALA A 277 -14.77 -16.45 -7.36
N SER A 278 -16.00 -16.72 -7.79
CA SER A 278 -16.28 -17.22 -9.15
C SER A 278 -15.96 -16.20 -10.25
N GLU A 279 -16.01 -14.91 -9.95
CA GLU A 279 -15.78 -13.85 -10.92
C GLU A 279 -14.97 -12.69 -10.32
N VAL A 280 -13.99 -12.22 -11.11
CA VAL A 280 -13.13 -11.08 -10.79
C VAL A 280 -12.97 -10.20 -12.03
N SER A 281 -12.98 -8.90 -11.86
CA SER A 281 -12.68 -7.93 -12.91
C SER A 281 -11.62 -6.94 -12.42
N GLY A 282 -10.38 -7.08 -12.88
CA GLY A 282 -9.24 -6.32 -12.36
C GLY A 282 -9.08 -6.52 -10.86
N SER A 283 -9.13 -5.45 -10.09
CA SER A 283 -9.09 -5.47 -8.61
C SER A 283 -10.48 -5.52 -7.95
N THR A 284 -11.50 -6.00 -8.66
CA THR A 284 -12.88 -6.08 -8.14
C THR A 284 -13.39 -7.51 -8.10
N VAL A 285 -13.85 -7.94 -6.93
CA VAL A 285 -14.57 -9.18 -6.72
C VAL A 285 -16.05 -8.94 -7.09
N LEU A 286 -16.59 -9.76 -8.00
CA LEU A 286 -17.98 -9.65 -8.43
C LEU A 286 -18.84 -10.66 -7.69
N LEU A 287 -19.79 -10.18 -6.89
CA LEU A 287 -20.77 -11.00 -6.17
C LEU A 287 -22.14 -10.79 -6.79
N LEU A 288 -22.46 -11.62 -7.79
CA LEU A 288 -23.63 -11.48 -8.62
C LEU A 288 -24.66 -12.56 -8.31
N GLU A 289 -25.91 -12.14 -8.18
CA GLU A 289 -27.05 -13.03 -8.29
C GLU A 289 -27.53 -13.04 -9.75
N THR A 290 -27.84 -14.21 -10.27
CA THR A 290 -28.41 -14.31 -11.60
C THR A 290 -29.92 -14.12 -11.53
N ALA A 291 -30.40 -13.11 -12.22
CA ALA A 291 -31.85 -12.97 -12.44
C ALA A 291 -32.27 -14.01 -13.47
N GLN A 292 -33.15 -14.91 -13.09
CA GLN A 292 -33.80 -15.80 -14.04
C GLN A 292 -34.98 -15.04 -14.65
N GLU A 293 -34.81 -14.60 -15.90
CA GLU A 293 -35.84 -13.94 -16.66
C GLU A 293 -36.87 -14.96 -17.10
N SER A 294 -38.00 -15.06 -16.44
CA SER A 294 -39.21 -15.51 -17.06
C SER A 294 -39.93 -14.28 -17.60
N LEU A 295 -39.82 -14.03 -18.89
CA LEU A 295 -40.69 -13.05 -19.56
C LEU A 295 -42.05 -13.70 -19.77
N PRO A 296 -43.07 -13.45 -18.94
CA PRO A 296 -44.44 -13.64 -19.39
C PRO A 296 -44.68 -12.59 -20.48
N GLU A 297 -45.51 -12.93 -21.46
CA GLU A 297 -45.89 -12.08 -22.60
C GLU A 297 -46.33 -10.65 -22.22
N ASN A 298 -46.48 -10.37 -20.90
CA ASN A 298 -46.94 -9.10 -20.34
C ASN A 298 -45.82 -8.19 -19.84
N LYS A 299 -44.53 -8.40 -20.18
CA LYS A 299 -43.39 -7.54 -19.81
C LYS A 299 -43.19 -7.36 -18.28
N THR A 300 -43.47 -8.37 -17.51
CA THR A 300 -43.21 -8.39 -16.07
C THR A 300 -41.92 -9.18 -15.85
N LEU A 301 -40.87 -8.53 -15.29
CA LEU A 301 -39.61 -9.18 -14.87
C LEU A 301 -39.83 -9.80 -13.49
N THR A 302 -39.64 -11.12 -13.38
CA THR A 302 -39.72 -11.84 -12.13
C THR A 302 -38.30 -12.26 -11.72
N PHE A 303 -37.82 -11.80 -10.55
CA PHE A 303 -36.55 -12.16 -9.99
C PHE A 303 -36.70 -13.36 -9.07
N TYR A 304 -35.93 -14.40 -9.31
CA TYR A 304 -35.88 -15.58 -8.44
C TYR A 304 -34.60 -15.59 -7.65
N ARG A 305 -34.71 -15.88 -6.38
CA ARG A 305 -33.62 -16.00 -5.46
C ARG A 305 -33.24 -17.45 -5.28
N ARG A 306 -31.96 -17.80 -5.45
CA ARG A 306 -31.45 -19.14 -5.12
C ARG A 306 -31.36 -19.25 -3.60
N GLY A 307 -32.19 -20.11 -3.03
CA GLY A 307 -31.98 -20.65 -1.69
C GLY A 307 -33.02 -20.38 -0.61
N CYS A 308 -33.89 -19.41 -0.70
CA CYS A 308 -34.89 -19.18 0.34
C CYS A 308 -36.18 -18.58 -0.26
N GLY A 309 -36.99 -19.39 -0.93
CA GLY A 309 -38.33 -19.02 -1.34
C GLY A 309 -38.42 -18.00 -2.47
N VAL A 310 -39.38 -18.20 -3.31
CA VAL A 310 -39.73 -17.33 -4.42
C VAL A 310 -40.19 -15.99 -3.90
N MET A 311 -39.40 -14.93 -4.09
CA MET A 311 -39.92 -13.58 -4.03
C MET A 311 -40.08 -13.05 -5.45
N ALA A 312 -41.29 -13.09 -5.95
CA ALA A 312 -41.64 -12.40 -7.17
C ALA A 312 -41.70 -10.90 -6.89
N MET A 313 -40.69 -10.16 -7.31
CA MET A 313 -40.85 -8.71 -7.45
C MET A 313 -41.42 -8.42 -8.82
N LEU A 314 -42.67 -8.03 -8.84
CA LEU A 314 -43.33 -7.50 -10.03
C LEU A 314 -42.79 -6.07 -10.26
N PHE A 315 -41.78 -5.93 -11.10
CA PHE A 315 -41.47 -4.63 -11.70
C PHE A 315 -42.42 -4.40 -12.86
N THR A 316 -43.51 -3.73 -12.60
CA THR A 316 -44.23 -3.04 -13.66
C THR A 316 -43.30 -1.95 -14.17
N THR A 317 -42.68 -2.20 -15.33
CA THR A 317 -41.89 -1.17 -16.00
C THR A 317 -42.78 0.06 -16.22
N VAL A 318 -42.33 1.20 -15.70
CA VAL A 318 -42.88 2.54 -15.93
C VAL A 318 -43.00 2.87 -17.45
N LEU A 319 -42.56 2.00 -18.33
CA LEU A 319 -42.74 2.06 -19.77
C LEU A 319 -44.20 1.84 -20.21
N CYS A 320 -45.11 1.33 -19.38
CA CYS A 320 -46.52 1.32 -19.69
C CYS A 320 -47.21 2.71 -19.60
N GLY A 321 -46.53 3.69 -18.96
CA GLY A 321 -47.09 5.03 -18.80
C GLY A 321 -46.84 6.01 -19.94
N LYS A 322 -46.09 5.66 -20.96
CA LYS A 322 -45.81 6.55 -22.13
C LYS A 322 -46.70 6.30 -23.36
N ARG A 323 -47.74 5.53 -23.23
CA ARG A 323 -48.75 5.50 -24.28
C ARG A 323 -50.11 5.81 -23.68
N ARG A 324 -50.41 7.05 -23.59
CA ARG A 324 -51.73 7.67 -23.56
C ARG A 324 -51.69 8.97 -22.79
N TYR A 325 -51.15 9.98 -23.46
CA TYR A 325 -51.76 11.32 -23.48
C TYR A 325 -51.36 11.92 -24.82
N TRP A 326 -52.31 12.14 -25.40
CA TRP A 326 -52.72 13.06 -26.44
C TRP A 326 -52.19 14.47 -26.14
#